data_a24243f7be88da6565f3be410be163b0
#
_entry.id   a24243f7be88da6565f3be410be163b0
#
_cell.length_a   1.000
_cell.length_b   1.000
_cell.length_c   1.000
_cell.angle_alpha   90.00
_cell.angle_beta   90.00
_cell.angle_gamma   90.00
#
_symmetry.space_group_name_H-M   'P 1'
#
loop_
_entity.id
_entity.type
_entity.pdbx_description
1 polymer ?
#
loop_
_entity_poly.entity_id
_entity_poly.type
_entity_poly.pdbx_seq_one_letter_code
_entity_poly.pdbx_strand_id
1 'polypeptide(L)'
;MNSRRILPTFFTCLLILIAGVTAACNKQQTPSEASADVKPAPATSAAAPLAPSSSPSEAASSAPKPDINGNHVMQYVKEVVAFGSRPPASPGHAKLEQYLVSKLNGIEVEQDRFTAQTPVGKFPINNIIAKFPGKKDGIIVVAGHYDTLYSQPKFVGANDGGSSTALLLALADQFRGKELDGYSVWLVWTDGEEAFVNWTATDSVYGTRQLAQKWQQDGTAKKIKAFILVDMIGDADLDILKDTNSTPWLNDLVFQAASNLGYQSHFFQQTTAMEDDHIPLAKIGVPVVDLIDFTYGYHNVFWHTPEDTVDKLSPQSLAITGDVVLETIRLVNAK
;
A
#
# COMPACT_ATOMS: atom_id res chain seq x y z
N MET A 1 -31.83 -39.38 48.31
CA MET A 1 -30.86 -40.43 48.69
C MET A 1 -30.13 -40.85 47.40
N ASN A 2 -28.85 -40.94 47.50
CA ASN A 2 -27.75 -41.27 46.61
C ASN A 2 -26.92 -40.12 46.04
N SER A 3 -25.98 -39.78 46.89
CA SER A 3 -24.76 -39.06 46.59
C SER A 3 -23.80 -39.95 45.78
N ARG A 4 -23.23 -39.39 44.69
CA ARG A 4 -21.99 -39.95 44.12
C ARG A 4 -20.94 -38.81 44.04
N ARG A 5 -19.91 -39.01 44.87
CA ARG A 5 -18.68 -38.22 44.88
C ARG A 5 -17.83 -38.61 43.65
N ILE A 6 -17.27 -37.61 42.95
CA ILE A 6 -16.23 -37.84 41.94
C ILE A 6 -14.95 -37.20 42.49
N LEU A 7 -13.89 -38.02 42.57
CA LEU A 7 -12.52 -37.67 42.95
C LEU A 7 -11.82 -36.83 41.86
N PRO A 8 -10.90 -35.94 42.22
CA PRO A 8 -10.04 -35.25 41.27
C PRO A 8 -8.80 -36.12 40.95
N THR A 9 -8.52 -36.25 39.66
CA THR A 9 -7.31 -36.91 39.14
C THR A 9 -6.19 -35.89 39.06
N PHE A 10 -5.13 -36.08 39.81
CA PHE A 10 -3.88 -35.34 39.71
C PHE A 10 -3.12 -35.77 38.46
N PHE A 11 -2.76 -34.83 37.61
CA PHE A 11 -1.78 -35.05 36.52
C PHE A 11 -0.44 -34.48 36.96
N THR A 12 0.53 -35.35 37.05
CA THR A 12 1.91 -35.12 37.48
C THR A 12 2.69 -34.48 36.32
N CYS A 13 3.28 -33.32 36.57
CA CYS A 13 4.29 -32.69 35.68
C CYS A 13 5.58 -33.51 35.67
N LEU A 14 6.01 -33.92 34.50
CA LEU A 14 7.34 -34.50 34.28
C LEU A 14 8.26 -33.40 33.73
N LEU A 15 9.19 -32.92 34.55
CA LEU A 15 10.30 -32.05 34.18
C LEU A 15 11.37 -32.91 33.50
N ILE A 16 11.71 -32.58 32.24
CA ILE A 16 12.93 -33.09 31.59
C ILE A 16 13.94 -31.94 31.53
N LEU A 17 14.97 -32.07 32.37
CA LEU A 17 16.21 -31.33 32.27
C LEU A 17 17.07 -31.93 31.15
N ILE A 18 17.51 -31.16 30.21
CA ILE A 18 18.66 -31.52 29.37
C ILE A 18 19.72 -30.43 29.55
N ALA A 19 20.83 -30.88 30.12
CA ALA A 19 22.03 -30.10 30.35
C ALA A 19 22.97 -30.22 29.15
N GLY A 20 23.56 -29.10 28.82
CA GLY A 20 24.92 -28.83 28.42
C GLY A 20 25.55 -29.56 27.24
N VAL A 21 26.18 -28.79 26.34
CA VAL A 21 27.56 -29.08 25.85
C VAL A 21 28.15 -27.77 25.22
N THR A 22 29.12 -27.23 25.91
CA THR A 22 30.45 -26.70 25.57
C THR A 22 30.69 -25.93 24.27
N ALA A 23 31.33 -24.79 24.52
CA ALA A 23 32.02 -23.88 23.62
C ALA A 23 33.17 -24.54 22.81
N ALA A 24 33.32 -24.08 21.58
CA ALA A 24 34.61 -24.19 20.88
C ALA A 24 34.97 -22.82 20.26
N CYS A 25 35.99 -22.20 20.81
CA CYS A 25 36.71 -21.08 20.22
C CYS A 25 37.29 -21.47 18.85
N ASN A 26 37.12 -20.62 17.85
CA ASN A 26 38.02 -20.67 16.71
C ASN A 26 38.60 -19.28 16.43
N LYS A 27 39.90 -19.29 16.20
CA LYS A 27 40.85 -18.17 16.20
C LYS A 27 40.70 -17.31 14.94
N GLN A 28 40.79 -15.99 15.13
CA GLN A 28 41.13 -15.01 14.10
C GLN A 28 42.46 -15.38 13.40
N GLN A 29 42.43 -15.35 12.08
CA GLN A 29 43.63 -15.20 11.26
C GLN A 29 43.56 -13.87 10.51
N THR A 30 44.48 -13.00 10.79
CA THR A 30 44.84 -11.80 10.03
C THR A 30 45.63 -12.19 8.79
N PRO A 31 45.35 -11.61 7.61
CA PRO A 31 46.28 -11.69 6.49
C PRO A 31 47.32 -10.60 6.57
N SER A 32 48.55 -11.04 6.35
CA SER A 32 49.82 -10.35 6.22
C SER A 32 49.82 -9.41 4.99
N GLU A 33 50.44 -8.24 5.21
CA GLU A 33 50.87 -7.32 4.15
C GLU A 33 51.98 -7.96 3.29
N ALA A 34 51.82 -7.84 1.98
CA ALA A 34 52.93 -8.00 1.03
C ALA A 34 52.88 -6.80 0.06
N SER A 35 53.82 -5.88 0.30
CA SER A 35 54.19 -4.84 -0.65
C SER A 35 54.91 -5.46 -1.85
N ALA A 36 54.53 -5.05 -3.05
CA ALA A 36 55.31 -5.20 -4.26
C ALA A 36 55.27 -3.91 -5.08
N ASP A 37 56.44 -3.26 -5.12
CA ASP A 37 56.77 -2.15 -6.01
C ASP A 37 56.55 -2.51 -7.48
N VAL A 38 55.82 -1.68 -8.22
CA VAL A 38 55.87 -1.66 -9.68
C VAL A 38 56.06 -0.24 -10.19
N LYS A 39 57.22 -0.08 -10.85
CA LYS A 39 57.76 1.12 -11.49
C LYS A 39 56.89 1.56 -12.68
N PRO A 40 56.68 2.85 -12.94
CA PRO A 40 55.89 3.31 -14.09
C PRO A 40 56.71 3.31 -15.38
N ALA A 41 56.08 2.87 -16.48
CA ALA A 41 56.58 3.02 -17.85
C ALA A 41 55.87 4.19 -18.56
N PRO A 42 56.51 4.83 -19.55
CA PRO A 42 56.13 6.16 -20.01
C PRO A 42 55.00 6.20 -21.02
N ALA A 43 54.22 7.32 -20.94
CA ALA A 43 53.16 7.67 -21.86
C ALA A 43 53.69 7.98 -23.25
N THR A 44 53.05 7.44 -24.29
CA THR A 44 53.09 7.98 -25.67
C THR A 44 51.71 8.32 -26.15
N SER A 45 51.61 9.53 -26.60
CA SER A 45 50.58 10.29 -27.24
C SER A 45 49.96 9.62 -28.49
N ALA A 46 48.64 9.75 -28.65
CA ALA A 46 48.01 10.31 -29.85
C ALA A 46 46.52 10.36 -29.67
N ALA A 47 45.99 11.54 -29.44
CA ALA A 47 44.56 11.82 -29.47
C ALA A 47 44.09 11.96 -30.90
N ALA A 48 43.12 11.14 -31.32
CA ALA A 48 42.29 11.41 -32.48
C ALA A 48 40.99 12.09 -32.03
N PRO A 49 40.44 13.08 -32.78
CA PRO A 49 39.21 13.76 -32.36
C PRO A 49 38.02 12.85 -32.56
N LEU A 50 37.31 12.57 -31.45
CA LEU A 50 35.99 11.94 -31.48
C LEU A 50 34.98 12.94 -32.02
N ALA A 51 34.23 12.54 -33.03
CA ALA A 51 33.09 13.23 -33.58
C ALA A 51 32.00 13.38 -32.48
N PRO A 52 31.21 14.46 -32.50
CA PRO A 52 30.16 14.65 -31.51
C PRO A 52 29.09 13.57 -31.68
N SER A 53 28.96 12.74 -30.66
CA SER A 53 27.84 11.81 -30.50
C SER A 53 26.55 12.64 -30.37
N SER A 54 25.68 12.50 -31.37
CA SER A 54 24.32 13.04 -31.31
C SER A 54 23.59 12.38 -30.15
N SER A 55 23.38 13.13 -29.08
CA SER A 55 22.45 12.77 -28.01
C SER A 55 21.07 12.48 -28.59
N PRO A 56 20.36 11.43 -28.14
CA PRO A 56 18.97 11.28 -28.50
C PRO A 56 18.20 12.49 -28.01
N SER A 57 17.50 13.16 -28.91
CA SER A 57 16.55 14.21 -28.60
C SER A 57 15.51 13.65 -27.61
N GLU A 58 15.58 14.08 -26.37
CA GLU A 58 14.47 13.95 -25.41
C GLU A 58 13.27 14.70 -26.02
N ALA A 59 12.36 13.94 -26.61
CA ALA A 59 11.00 14.42 -26.81
C ALA A 59 10.37 14.57 -25.43
N ALA A 60 10.58 15.71 -24.81
CA ALA A 60 9.92 16.07 -23.55
C ALA A 60 8.42 15.90 -23.75
N SER A 61 7.81 14.97 -23.03
CA SER A 61 6.37 14.81 -22.95
C SER A 61 5.76 16.15 -22.56
N SER A 62 4.92 16.72 -23.44
CA SER A 62 4.26 18.01 -23.24
C SER A 62 3.09 17.96 -22.23
N ALA A 63 2.90 16.85 -21.53
CA ALA A 63 1.89 16.74 -20.48
C ALA A 63 2.31 17.54 -19.24
N PRO A 64 1.39 18.33 -18.63
CA PRO A 64 1.68 19.01 -17.37
C PRO A 64 2.08 17.95 -16.32
N LYS A 65 3.07 18.29 -15.48
CA LYS A 65 3.44 17.43 -14.35
C LYS A 65 2.24 17.28 -13.42
N PRO A 66 2.04 16.11 -12.81
CA PRO A 66 1.10 15.95 -11.71
C PRO A 66 1.38 16.98 -10.60
N ASP A 67 0.34 17.48 -9.97
CA ASP A 67 0.42 18.49 -8.91
C ASP A 67 -0.72 18.24 -7.90
N ILE A 68 -0.51 17.27 -7.04
CA ILE A 68 -1.44 17.00 -5.93
C ILE A 68 -1.21 18.00 -4.81
N ASN A 69 -2.26 18.72 -4.45
CA ASN A 69 -2.21 19.60 -3.30
C ASN A 69 -2.21 18.81 -1.98
N GLY A 70 -1.03 18.58 -1.41
CA GLY A 70 -0.88 17.81 -0.17
C GLY A 70 -1.62 18.43 1.02
N ASN A 71 -1.78 19.75 1.10
CA ASN A 71 -2.58 20.38 2.15
C ASN A 71 -4.07 20.07 1.99
N HIS A 72 -4.56 19.90 0.76
CA HIS A 72 -5.93 19.48 0.51
C HIS A 72 -6.14 18.02 0.91
N VAL A 73 -5.18 17.13 0.59
CA VAL A 73 -5.21 15.73 1.06
C VAL A 73 -5.18 15.67 2.58
N MET A 74 -4.28 16.44 3.22
CA MET A 74 -4.20 16.51 4.68
C MET A 74 -5.50 17.03 5.33
N GLN A 75 -6.23 17.92 4.65
CA GLN A 75 -7.54 18.35 5.12
C GLN A 75 -8.52 17.17 5.12
N TYR A 76 -8.51 16.33 4.08
CA TYR A 76 -9.32 15.11 4.05
C TYR A 76 -8.90 14.12 5.14
N VAL A 77 -7.60 13.93 5.41
CA VAL A 77 -7.15 13.11 6.56
C VAL A 77 -7.79 13.58 7.86
N LYS A 78 -7.75 14.91 8.13
CA LYS A 78 -8.36 15.47 9.34
C LYS A 78 -9.86 15.24 9.41
N GLU A 79 -10.57 15.35 8.29
CA GLU A 79 -12.00 15.09 8.20
C GLU A 79 -12.32 13.60 8.45
N VAL A 80 -11.52 12.66 7.90
CA VAL A 80 -11.65 11.22 8.12
C VAL A 80 -11.39 10.85 9.59
N VAL A 81 -10.30 11.33 10.15
CA VAL A 81 -9.92 11.06 11.56
C VAL A 81 -10.94 11.61 12.55
N ALA A 82 -11.65 12.68 12.21
CA ALA A 82 -12.69 13.26 13.07
C ALA A 82 -13.87 12.30 13.34
N PHE A 83 -14.04 11.24 12.54
CA PHE A 83 -15.03 10.17 12.80
C PHE A 83 -14.58 9.21 13.91
N GLY A 84 -13.32 9.31 14.36
CA GLY A 84 -12.72 8.43 15.36
C GLY A 84 -12.35 7.05 14.79
N SER A 85 -12.28 6.05 15.68
CA SER A 85 -12.07 4.66 15.30
C SER A 85 -13.22 4.15 14.41
N ARG A 86 -12.89 3.43 13.35
CA ARG A 86 -13.80 3.09 12.25
C ARG A 86 -13.84 1.59 11.91
N PRO A 87 -13.78 0.67 12.90
CA PRO A 87 -13.91 -0.75 12.57
C PRO A 87 -15.29 -1.04 11.97
N PRO A 88 -15.42 -2.06 11.11
CA PRO A 88 -16.70 -2.40 10.49
C PRO A 88 -17.85 -2.49 11.49
N ALA A 89 -19.02 -1.98 11.09
CA ALA A 89 -20.24 -1.86 11.91
C ALA A 89 -20.19 -0.84 13.07
N SER A 90 -19.11 -0.10 13.25
CA SER A 90 -19.07 0.97 14.27
C SER A 90 -19.83 2.23 13.83
N PRO A 91 -20.24 3.09 14.77
CA PRO A 91 -20.83 4.38 14.42
C PRO A 91 -19.90 5.30 13.63
N GLY A 92 -18.58 5.25 13.89
CA GLY A 92 -17.57 6.00 13.14
C GLY A 92 -17.50 5.55 11.68
N HIS A 93 -17.46 4.23 11.47
CA HIS A 93 -17.47 3.61 10.16
C HIS A 93 -18.72 4.00 9.34
N ALA A 94 -19.91 3.84 9.91
CA ALA A 94 -21.17 4.20 9.21
C ALA A 94 -21.22 5.69 8.83
N LYS A 95 -20.69 6.59 9.66
CA LYS A 95 -20.61 8.02 9.35
C LYS A 95 -19.61 8.30 8.23
N LEU A 96 -18.45 7.62 8.25
CA LEU A 96 -17.46 7.75 7.19
C LEU A 96 -17.99 7.24 5.85
N GLU A 97 -18.69 6.09 5.80
CA GLU A 97 -19.35 5.64 4.56
C GLU A 97 -20.27 6.72 3.98
N GLN A 98 -21.12 7.31 4.82
CA GLN A 98 -22.04 8.37 4.38
C GLN A 98 -21.28 9.61 3.87
N TYR A 99 -20.20 9.97 4.56
CA TYR A 99 -19.34 11.08 4.17
C TYR A 99 -18.69 10.81 2.81
N LEU A 100 -18.08 9.63 2.61
CA LEU A 100 -17.46 9.26 1.34
C LEU A 100 -18.45 9.34 0.18
N VAL A 101 -19.63 8.72 0.33
CA VAL A 101 -20.69 8.78 -0.70
C VAL A 101 -21.11 10.23 -0.97
N SER A 102 -21.21 11.07 0.07
CA SER A 102 -21.57 12.49 -0.09
C SER A 102 -20.53 13.29 -0.86
N LYS A 103 -19.23 13.01 -0.65
CA LYS A 103 -18.13 13.64 -1.38
C LYS A 103 -18.07 13.21 -2.85
N LEU A 104 -18.60 12.06 -3.18
CA LEU A 104 -18.64 11.51 -4.53
C LEU A 104 -19.91 11.91 -5.33
N ASN A 105 -20.69 12.87 -4.84
CA ASN A 105 -21.87 13.33 -5.52
C ASN A 105 -21.57 13.79 -6.96
N GLY A 106 -22.39 13.33 -7.92
CA GLY A 106 -22.21 13.61 -9.35
C GLY A 106 -21.21 12.67 -10.06
N ILE A 107 -20.65 11.68 -9.37
CA ILE A 107 -19.79 10.60 -9.91
C ILE A 107 -20.61 9.31 -9.91
N GLU A 108 -20.38 8.41 -10.86
CA GLU A 108 -20.93 7.06 -10.80
C GLU A 108 -20.31 6.29 -9.65
N VAL A 109 -21.12 5.90 -8.66
CA VAL A 109 -20.66 5.18 -7.46
C VAL A 109 -21.40 3.85 -7.37
N GLU A 110 -20.62 2.78 -7.26
CA GLU A 110 -21.09 1.45 -6.89
C GLU A 110 -20.76 1.18 -5.41
N GLN A 111 -21.72 0.62 -4.67
CA GLN A 111 -21.51 0.14 -3.31
C GLN A 111 -21.64 -1.38 -3.31
N ASP A 112 -20.52 -2.07 -3.09
CA ASP A 112 -20.45 -3.53 -3.07
C ASP A 112 -20.64 -4.03 -1.63
N ARG A 113 -21.93 -4.11 -1.23
CA ARG A 113 -22.34 -4.48 0.13
C ARG A 113 -22.49 -6.00 0.26
N PHE A 114 -21.88 -6.56 1.28
CA PHE A 114 -22.02 -7.96 1.64
C PHE A 114 -21.90 -8.19 3.15
N THR A 115 -22.08 -9.43 3.58
CA THR A 115 -21.88 -9.83 4.98
C THR A 115 -20.68 -10.76 5.06
N ALA A 116 -19.61 -10.30 5.70
CA ALA A 116 -18.44 -11.13 5.98
C ALA A 116 -18.69 -12.06 7.19
N GLN A 117 -18.24 -13.29 7.08
CA GLN A 117 -18.13 -14.21 8.22
C GLN A 117 -16.72 -14.05 8.81
N THR A 118 -16.64 -13.53 10.02
CA THR A 118 -15.39 -13.28 10.75
C THR A 118 -15.26 -14.21 11.95
N PRO A 119 -14.09 -14.33 12.59
CA PRO A 119 -13.93 -15.10 13.83
C PRO A 119 -14.81 -14.64 14.98
N VAL A 120 -15.23 -13.37 15.00
CA VAL A 120 -16.03 -12.78 16.08
C VAL A 120 -17.51 -12.61 15.72
N GLY A 121 -17.93 -13.07 14.52
CA GLY A 121 -19.32 -13.01 14.08
C GLY A 121 -19.51 -12.54 12.64
N LYS A 122 -20.72 -12.12 12.32
CA LYS A 122 -21.09 -11.58 11.00
C LYS A 122 -21.05 -10.08 11.01
N PHE A 123 -20.34 -9.49 10.04
CA PHE A 123 -20.20 -8.04 9.89
C PHE A 123 -20.61 -7.57 8.51
N PRO A 124 -21.37 -6.46 8.42
CA PRO A 124 -21.59 -5.79 7.15
C PRO A 124 -20.29 -5.15 6.66
N ILE A 125 -19.94 -5.37 5.42
CA ILE A 125 -18.80 -4.80 4.70
C ILE A 125 -19.32 -4.08 3.46
N ASN A 126 -18.71 -2.96 3.09
CA ASN A 126 -19.13 -2.14 1.97
C ASN A 126 -17.96 -1.53 1.21
N ASN A 127 -17.50 -2.17 0.13
CA ASN A 127 -16.55 -1.50 -0.76
C ASN A 127 -17.25 -0.37 -1.53
N ILE A 128 -16.64 0.80 -1.59
CA ILE A 128 -17.18 1.96 -2.33
C ILE A 128 -16.30 2.16 -3.57
N ILE A 129 -16.90 2.16 -4.76
CA ILE A 129 -16.20 2.23 -6.04
C ILE A 129 -16.71 3.44 -6.81
N ALA A 130 -15.86 4.46 -6.98
CA ALA A 130 -16.14 5.61 -7.83
C ALA A 130 -15.52 5.39 -9.22
N LYS A 131 -16.33 5.54 -10.29
CA LYS A 131 -15.95 5.22 -11.65
C LYS A 131 -15.80 6.47 -12.51
N PHE A 132 -14.65 6.63 -13.13
CA PHE A 132 -14.33 7.72 -14.03
C PHE A 132 -14.09 7.14 -15.43
N PRO A 133 -14.98 7.43 -16.40
CA PRO A 133 -14.91 6.82 -17.72
C PRO A 133 -13.69 7.33 -18.51
N GLY A 134 -13.07 6.41 -19.23
CA GLY A 134 -11.98 6.71 -20.16
C GLY A 134 -12.29 6.24 -21.57
N LYS A 135 -11.55 6.73 -22.56
CA LYS A 135 -11.76 6.44 -23.99
C LYS A 135 -11.19 5.10 -24.42
N LYS A 136 -10.24 4.52 -23.67
CA LYS A 136 -9.64 3.21 -23.96
C LYS A 136 -10.39 2.10 -23.25
N ASP A 137 -10.48 0.93 -23.91
CA ASP A 137 -11.05 -0.27 -23.28
C ASP A 137 -10.10 -0.86 -22.25
N GLY A 138 -10.45 -0.73 -20.99
CA GLY A 138 -9.70 -1.20 -19.84
C GLY A 138 -9.93 -0.33 -18.63
N ILE A 139 -9.42 -0.79 -17.49
CA ILE A 139 -9.62 -0.17 -16.18
C ILE A 139 -8.27 -0.08 -15.46
N ILE A 140 -7.95 1.06 -14.89
CA ILE A 140 -6.92 1.21 -13.88
C ILE A 140 -7.64 1.42 -12.55
N VAL A 141 -7.34 0.58 -11.57
CA VAL A 141 -7.88 0.69 -10.21
C VAL A 141 -6.84 1.35 -9.32
N VAL A 142 -7.25 2.35 -8.53
CA VAL A 142 -6.49 2.85 -7.38
C VAL A 142 -7.31 2.55 -6.15
N ALA A 143 -6.75 1.82 -5.20
CA ALA A 143 -7.46 1.33 -4.02
C ALA A 143 -6.74 1.69 -2.72
N GLY A 144 -7.48 1.72 -1.62
CA GLY A 144 -6.98 1.82 -0.27
C GLY A 144 -8.13 1.62 0.72
N HIS A 145 -7.84 1.09 1.88
CA HIS A 145 -8.86 0.80 2.88
C HIS A 145 -9.30 2.04 3.66
N TYR A 146 -10.47 1.97 4.28
CA TYR A 146 -11.01 3.06 5.08
C TYR A 146 -11.42 2.64 6.50
N ASP A 147 -11.48 1.35 6.77
CA ASP A 147 -11.73 0.81 8.11
C ASP A 147 -10.51 0.95 9.02
N THR A 148 -10.66 0.63 10.28
CA THR A 148 -9.58 0.59 11.27
C THR A 148 -9.67 -0.66 12.11
N LEU A 149 -8.55 -1.03 12.72
CA LEU A 149 -8.40 -2.25 13.50
C LEU A 149 -9.51 -2.44 14.56
N TYR A 150 -10.22 -3.56 14.49
CA TYR A 150 -11.36 -3.88 15.35
C TYR A 150 -10.99 -3.99 16.83
N SER A 151 -9.79 -4.53 17.12
CA SER A 151 -9.34 -4.77 18.49
C SER A 151 -8.84 -3.52 19.22
N GLN A 152 -8.69 -2.37 18.54
CA GLN A 152 -8.09 -1.14 19.08
C GLN A 152 -9.04 0.08 19.03
N PRO A 153 -9.96 0.21 19.98
CA PRO A 153 -11.00 1.26 19.93
C PRO A 153 -10.48 2.71 20.05
N LYS A 154 -9.21 2.89 20.41
CA LYS A 154 -8.55 4.21 20.44
C LYS A 154 -7.67 4.48 19.21
N PHE A 155 -7.52 3.52 18.35
CA PHE A 155 -6.79 3.65 17.10
C PHE A 155 -7.65 4.42 16.09
N VAL A 156 -7.19 5.60 15.69
CA VAL A 156 -7.92 6.45 14.74
C VAL A 156 -7.40 6.31 13.32
N GLY A 157 -6.27 5.62 13.12
CA GLY A 157 -5.73 5.31 11.81
C GLY A 157 -5.60 6.55 10.95
N ALA A 158 -4.69 7.48 11.29
CA ALA A 158 -4.50 8.68 10.50
C ALA A 158 -3.69 8.39 9.24
N ASN A 159 -2.66 7.56 9.37
CA ASN A 159 -1.91 7.02 8.26
C ASN A 159 -2.58 5.76 7.72
N ASP A 160 -2.86 4.82 8.61
CA ASP A 160 -3.42 3.52 8.36
C ASP A 160 -4.94 3.63 8.11
N GLY A 161 -5.35 3.46 6.86
CA GLY A 161 -6.68 3.71 6.32
C GLY A 161 -7.04 5.18 6.11
N GLY A 162 -6.49 6.11 6.89
CA GLY A 162 -6.79 7.54 6.81
C GLY A 162 -6.11 8.23 5.63
N SER A 163 -4.82 7.98 5.42
CA SER A 163 -4.04 8.60 4.35
C SER A 163 -4.49 8.14 2.97
N SER A 164 -4.71 6.84 2.78
CA SER A 164 -5.23 6.24 1.55
C SER A 164 -6.63 6.76 1.22
N THR A 165 -7.54 6.75 2.20
CA THR A 165 -8.91 7.30 2.05
C THR A 165 -8.88 8.75 1.59
N ALA A 166 -8.02 9.58 2.17
CA ALA A 166 -7.89 10.99 1.85
C ALA A 166 -7.32 11.23 0.45
N LEU A 167 -6.29 10.45 0.07
CA LEU A 167 -5.72 10.56 -1.28
C LEU A 167 -6.75 10.19 -2.35
N LEU A 168 -7.51 9.11 -2.15
CA LEU A 168 -8.56 8.72 -3.09
C LEU A 168 -9.63 9.82 -3.26
N LEU A 169 -10.01 10.55 -2.20
CA LEU A 169 -10.92 11.69 -2.30
C LEU A 169 -10.31 12.83 -3.14
N ALA A 170 -9.02 13.13 -2.93
CA ALA A 170 -8.34 14.18 -3.70
C ALA A 170 -8.19 13.78 -5.18
N LEU A 171 -7.95 12.50 -5.47
CA LEU A 171 -7.95 11.97 -6.84
C LEU A 171 -9.36 12.05 -7.46
N ALA A 172 -10.41 11.77 -6.69
CA ALA A 172 -11.78 11.95 -7.17
C ALA A 172 -12.08 13.39 -7.58
N ASP A 173 -11.60 14.37 -6.82
CA ASP A 173 -11.70 15.79 -7.18
C ASP A 173 -10.91 16.11 -8.45
N GLN A 174 -9.72 15.53 -8.63
CA GLN A 174 -8.91 15.70 -9.84
C GLN A 174 -9.59 15.16 -11.10
N PHE A 175 -10.32 14.05 -10.99
CA PHE A 175 -10.99 13.42 -12.14
C PHE A 175 -12.42 13.93 -12.37
N ARG A 176 -13.02 14.59 -11.39
CA ARG A 176 -14.41 15.06 -11.44
C ARG A 176 -14.67 15.93 -12.67
N GLY A 177 -15.70 15.57 -13.43
CA GLY A 177 -16.14 16.29 -14.62
C GLY A 177 -15.16 16.24 -15.80
N LYS A 178 -14.13 15.39 -15.75
CA LYS A 178 -13.18 15.20 -16.85
C LYS A 178 -13.48 13.88 -17.58
N GLU A 179 -13.40 13.90 -18.89
CA GLU A 179 -13.28 12.68 -19.68
C GLU A 179 -11.81 12.29 -19.77
N LEU A 180 -11.48 11.04 -19.43
CA LEU A 180 -10.10 10.58 -19.44
C LEU A 180 -9.70 10.07 -20.83
N ASP A 181 -8.58 10.55 -21.38
CA ASP A 181 -8.09 10.10 -22.69
C ASP A 181 -7.55 8.67 -22.69
N GLY A 182 -7.28 8.10 -21.50
CA GLY A 182 -6.75 6.74 -21.30
C GLY A 182 -7.83 5.72 -20.96
N TYR A 183 -7.43 4.73 -20.17
CA TYR A 183 -8.34 3.75 -19.56
C TYR A 183 -9.26 4.42 -18.55
N SER A 184 -10.42 3.79 -18.29
CA SER A 184 -11.25 4.19 -17.15
C SER A 184 -10.47 4.07 -15.86
N VAL A 185 -10.66 5.01 -14.92
CA VAL A 185 -10.06 4.94 -13.59
C VAL A 185 -11.16 4.65 -12.56
N TRP A 186 -10.96 3.62 -11.76
CA TRP A 186 -11.82 3.30 -10.65
C TRP A 186 -11.07 3.59 -9.35
N LEU A 187 -11.66 4.41 -8.49
CA LEU A 187 -11.17 4.65 -7.14
C LEU A 187 -11.97 3.79 -6.18
N VAL A 188 -11.28 2.94 -5.41
CA VAL A 188 -11.91 1.91 -4.59
C VAL A 188 -11.50 2.09 -3.13
N TRP A 189 -12.45 2.49 -2.31
CA TRP A 189 -12.32 2.43 -0.86
C TRP A 189 -12.71 1.02 -0.42
N THR A 190 -11.72 0.23 -0.04
CA THR A 190 -11.91 -1.14 0.45
C THR A 190 -12.31 -1.13 1.91
N ASP A 191 -13.10 -2.11 2.33
CA ASP A 191 -13.63 -2.24 3.69
C ASP A 191 -13.31 -3.61 4.29
N GLY A 192 -13.01 -3.62 5.59
CA GLY A 192 -12.65 -4.85 6.28
C GLY A 192 -11.32 -5.41 5.79
N GLU A 193 -10.36 -4.53 5.55
CA GLU A 193 -8.97 -4.89 5.31
C GLU A 193 -8.39 -5.48 6.60
N GLU A 194 -8.62 -4.81 7.69
CA GLU A 194 -8.11 -5.10 9.02
C GLU A 194 -8.63 -6.42 9.60
N ALA A 195 -7.73 -7.14 10.26
CA ALA A 195 -8.09 -8.38 10.93
C ALA A 195 -8.98 -8.15 12.17
N PHE A 196 -9.98 -9.00 12.38
CA PHE A 196 -10.81 -8.93 13.58
C PHE A 196 -10.13 -9.52 14.82
N VAL A 197 -9.27 -10.52 14.64
CA VAL A 197 -8.52 -11.20 15.73
C VAL A 197 -7.04 -11.31 15.37
N ASN A 198 -6.71 -12.00 14.28
CA ASN A 198 -5.33 -12.22 13.84
C ASN A 198 -5.26 -12.15 12.32
N TRP A 199 -4.23 -11.51 11.80
CA TRP A 199 -3.96 -11.49 10.37
C TRP A 199 -3.75 -12.90 9.83
N THR A 200 -4.64 -13.34 8.97
CA THR A 200 -4.59 -14.64 8.30
C THR A 200 -5.26 -14.56 6.94
N ALA A 201 -5.05 -15.55 6.09
CA ALA A 201 -5.71 -15.61 4.78
C ALA A 201 -7.26 -15.61 4.84
N THR A 202 -7.87 -15.79 6.01
CA THR A 202 -9.33 -15.80 6.21
C THR A 202 -9.83 -14.75 7.18
N ASP A 203 -8.94 -14.07 7.90
CA ASP A 203 -9.27 -13.00 8.84
C ASP A 203 -8.46 -11.74 8.51
N SER A 204 -8.67 -11.22 7.32
CA SER A 204 -8.17 -9.94 6.79
C SER A 204 -8.68 -9.73 5.37
N VAL A 205 -8.48 -8.59 4.79
CA VAL A 205 -8.75 -8.20 3.40
C VAL A 205 -10.11 -8.68 2.86
N TYR A 206 -11.15 -8.60 3.70
CA TYR A 206 -12.49 -9.14 3.36
C TYR A 206 -13.07 -8.49 2.12
N GLY A 207 -12.91 -7.16 2.00
CA GLY A 207 -13.42 -6.38 0.88
C GLY A 207 -12.81 -6.81 -0.44
N THR A 208 -11.50 -6.88 -0.52
CA THR A 208 -10.80 -7.24 -1.76
C THR A 208 -10.91 -8.72 -2.10
N ARG A 209 -11.06 -9.62 -1.12
CA ARG A 209 -11.42 -11.02 -1.39
C ARG A 209 -12.79 -11.12 -2.07
N GLN A 210 -13.76 -10.34 -1.62
CA GLN A 210 -15.09 -10.25 -2.25
C GLN A 210 -15.00 -9.67 -3.66
N LEU A 211 -14.25 -8.57 -3.85
CA LEU A 211 -14.05 -7.95 -5.17
C LEU A 211 -13.33 -8.91 -6.13
N ALA A 212 -12.31 -9.62 -5.69
CA ALA A 212 -11.61 -10.60 -6.50
C ALA A 212 -12.55 -11.70 -7.00
N GLN A 213 -13.38 -12.25 -6.11
CA GLN A 213 -14.36 -13.25 -6.49
C GLN A 213 -15.39 -12.69 -7.50
N LYS A 214 -15.97 -11.52 -7.23
CA LYS A 214 -16.96 -10.87 -8.08
C LYS A 214 -16.39 -10.53 -9.45
N TRP A 215 -15.23 -9.86 -9.50
CA TRP A 215 -14.61 -9.44 -10.75
C TRP A 215 -14.06 -10.58 -11.60
N GLN A 216 -13.71 -11.71 -10.96
CA GLN A 216 -13.39 -12.93 -11.69
C GLN A 216 -14.64 -13.55 -12.33
N GLN A 217 -15.78 -13.57 -11.61
CA GLN A 217 -17.02 -14.17 -12.08
C GLN A 217 -17.69 -13.35 -13.21
N ASP A 218 -17.69 -12.03 -13.11
CA ASP A 218 -18.31 -11.14 -14.09
C ASP A 218 -17.39 -10.74 -15.25
N GLY A 219 -16.12 -11.12 -15.17
CA GLY A 219 -15.11 -10.84 -16.20
C GLY A 219 -14.44 -9.47 -16.09
N THR A 220 -14.76 -8.66 -15.09
CA THR A 220 -14.12 -7.36 -14.82
C THR A 220 -12.61 -7.50 -14.63
N ALA A 221 -12.15 -8.55 -13.92
CA ALA A 221 -10.72 -8.80 -13.69
C ALA A 221 -9.89 -8.79 -14.99
N LYS A 222 -10.43 -9.30 -16.11
CA LYS A 222 -9.76 -9.32 -17.41
C LYS A 222 -9.58 -7.94 -18.05
N LYS A 223 -10.37 -6.96 -17.61
CA LYS A 223 -10.32 -5.58 -18.10
C LYS A 223 -9.35 -4.72 -17.27
N ILE A 224 -8.98 -5.15 -16.08
CA ILE A 224 -8.06 -4.40 -15.21
C ILE A 224 -6.65 -4.48 -15.78
N LYS A 225 -6.09 -3.32 -16.11
CA LYS A 225 -4.72 -3.15 -16.65
C LYS A 225 -3.71 -2.98 -15.54
N ALA A 226 -4.11 -2.37 -14.42
CA ALA A 226 -3.30 -2.21 -13.21
C ALA A 226 -4.24 -2.02 -12.01
N PHE A 227 -3.87 -2.64 -10.88
CA PHE A 227 -4.44 -2.37 -9.56
C PHE A 227 -3.33 -1.77 -8.70
N ILE A 228 -3.48 -0.51 -8.32
CA ILE A 228 -2.52 0.26 -7.55
C ILE A 228 -3.11 0.41 -6.15
N LEU A 229 -2.57 -0.29 -5.18
CA LEU A 229 -2.91 -0.12 -3.78
C LEU A 229 -2.07 1.02 -3.21
N VAL A 230 -2.67 1.82 -2.35
CA VAL A 230 -2.01 2.83 -1.53
C VAL A 230 -2.37 2.60 -0.08
N ASP A 231 -1.37 2.39 0.76
CA ASP A 231 -1.55 2.22 2.20
C ASP A 231 -0.44 2.89 2.99
N MET A 232 -0.78 3.50 4.14
CA MET A 232 0.16 4.16 5.05
C MET A 232 1.09 5.17 4.37
N ILE A 233 0.57 5.98 3.45
CA ILE A 233 1.34 6.83 2.51
C ILE A 233 1.62 8.25 3.03
N GLY A 234 1.32 8.53 4.28
CA GLY A 234 1.36 9.89 4.84
C GLY A 234 2.50 10.16 5.80
N ASP A 235 3.34 9.18 6.17
CA ASP A 235 4.43 9.37 7.13
C ASP A 235 5.28 10.60 6.76
N ALA A 236 5.62 11.41 7.76
CA ALA A 236 6.49 12.58 7.58
C ALA A 236 7.87 12.21 7.04
N ASP A 237 8.34 10.98 7.27
CA ASP A 237 9.60 10.41 6.78
C ASP A 237 9.31 9.29 5.75
N LEU A 238 8.63 9.64 4.67
CA LEU A 238 8.11 8.72 3.65
C LEU A 238 9.18 7.81 3.05
N ASP A 239 9.01 6.48 3.16
CA ASP A 239 9.84 5.44 2.54
C ASP A 239 8.96 4.29 1.99
N ILE A 240 8.46 4.46 0.76
CA ILE A 240 7.63 3.44 0.10
C ILE A 240 8.49 2.22 -0.24
N LEU A 241 8.16 1.08 0.36
CA LEU A 241 8.88 -0.17 0.22
C LEU A 241 8.62 -0.83 -1.15
N LYS A 242 9.61 -1.53 -1.69
CA LYS A 242 9.42 -2.38 -2.87
C LYS A 242 8.81 -3.70 -2.45
N ASP A 243 7.51 -3.86 -2.69
CA ASP A 243 6.85 -5.13 -2.42
C ASP A 243 7.18 -6.18 -3.49
N THR A 244 7.58 -7.39 -3.06
CA THR A 244 7.93 -8.51 -3.92
C THR A 244 6.72 -9.33 -4.40
N ASN A 245 5.56 -9.17 -3.76
CA ASN A 245 4.30 -9.77 -4.19
C ASN A 245 3.62 -8.94 -5.28
N SER A 246 4.09 -7.73 -5.50
CA SER A 246 3.66 -6.86 -6.59
C SER A 246 4.16 -7.36 -7.95
N THR A 247 3.42 -7.02 -9.00
CA THR A 247 3.77 -7.37 -10.39
C THR A 247 5.04 -6.61 -10.82
N PRO A 248 6.13 -7.29 -11.22
CA PRO A 248 7.43 -6.65 -11.44
C PRO A 248 7.40 -5.44 -12.37
N TRP A 249 6.70 -5.53 -13.52
CA TRP A 249 6.65 -4.42 -14.46
C TRP A 249 5.88 -3.20 -13.93
N LEU A 250 4.94 -3.38 -12.98
CA LEU A 250 4.29 -2.25 -12.31
C LEU A 250 5.21 -1.59 -11.29
N ASN A 251 5.98 -2.38 -10.51
CA ASN A 251 7.06 -1.82 -9.69
C ASN A 251 8.03 -0.97 -10.53
N ASP A 252 8.42 -1.46 -11.71
CA ASP A 252 9.32 -0.73 -12.61
C ASP A 252 8.67 0.59 -13.10
N LEU A 253 7.37 0.59 -13.44
CA LEU A 253 6.66 1.81 -13.84
C LEU A 253 6.50 2.81 -12.69
N VAL A 254 6.22 2.34 -11.48
CA VAL A 254 6.17 3.21 -10.29
C VAL A 254 7.52 3.86 -10.04
N PHE A 255 8.60 3.08 -10.08
CA PHE A 255 9.94 3.64 -9.91
C PHE A 255 10.31 4.64 -11.02
N GLN A 256 9.91 4.34 -12.25
CA GLN A 256 10.05 5.28 -13.37
C GLN A 256 9.23 6.57 -13.13
N ALA A 257 7.99 6.45 -12.64
CA ALA A 257 7.14 7.59 -12.30
C ALA A 257 7.81 8.47 -11.23
N ALA A 258 8.28 7.85 -10.13
CA ALA A 258 9.00 8.54 -9.08
C ALA A 258 10.26 9.24 -9.61
N SER A 259 11.02 8.58 -10.50
CA SER A 259 12.23 9.14 -11.13
C SER A 259 11.92 10.31 -12.05
N ASN A 260 10.85 10.23 -12.85
CA ASN A 260 10.42 11.31 -13.74
C ASN A 260 10.07 12.59 -12.95
N LEU A 261 9.61 12.43 -11.72
CA LEU A 261 9.19 13.52 -10.84
C LEU A 261 10.29 14.00 -9.88
N GLY A 262 11.39 13.24 -9.77
CA GLY A 262 12.49 13.54 -8.86
C GLY A 262 12.26 13.02 -7.43
N TYR A 263 11.34 12.06 -7.25
CA TYR A 263 10.94 11.49 -5.96
C TYR A 263 11.54 10.09 -5.68
N GLN A 264 12.46 9.61 -6.51
CA GLN A 264 13.02 8.25 -6.42
C GLN A 264 13.67 7.93 -5.07
N SER A 265 14.08 8.93 -4.29
CA SER A 265 14.64 8.72 -2.95
C SER A 265 13.62 8.24 -1.91
N HIS A 266 12.33 8.43 -2.18
CA HIS A 266 11.23 7.99 -1.31
C HIS A 266 10.64 6.64 -1.74
N PHE A 267 11.17 6.01 -2.80
CA PHE A 267 10.57 4.81 -3.37
C PHE A 267 11.59 3.69 -3.50
N PHE A 268 11.23 2.52 -2.97
CA PHE A 268 11.90 1.24 -3.26
C PHE A 268 13.38 1.16 -2.85
N GLN A 269 13.77 1.93 -1.82
CA GLN A 269 15.10 1.83 -1.24
C GLN A 269 15.27 0.51 -0.47
N GLN A 270 14.19 -0.03 0.05
CA GLN A 270 14.14 -1.31 0.75
C GLN A 270 13.10 -2.23 0.10
N THR A 271 13.25 -3.54 0.32
CA THR A 271 12.38 -4.56 -0.26
C THR A 271 11.66 -5.32 0.86
N THR A 272 10.39 -5.59 0.66
CA THR A 272 9.55 -6.37 1.58
C THR A 272 8.69 -7.38 0.83
N ALA A 273 7.95 -8.21 1.56
CA ALA A 273 6.88 -9.06 1.03
C ALA A 273 5.62 -8.77 1.86
N MET A 274 4.72 -7.95 1.30
CA MET A 274 3.50 -7.58 2.00
C MET A 274 2.36 -8.55 1.68
N GLU A 275 1.55 -8.81 2.69
CA GLU A 275 0.25 -9.48 2.55
C GLU A 275 -0.80 -8.38 2.81
N ASP A 276 -1.49 -7.92 1.75
CA ASP A 276 -2.40 -6.77 1.81
C ASP A 276 -3.52 -6.91 0.75
N ASP A 277 -4.36 -5.91 0.60
CA ASP A 277 -5.52 -5.82 -0.30
C ASP A 277 -5.21 -6.12 -1.78
N HIS A 278 -3.96 -6.01 -2.23
CA HIS A 278 -3.55 -6.39 -3.59
C HIS A 278 -3.47 -7.92 -3.79
N ILE A 279 -3.25 -8.70 -2.74
CA ILE A 279 -3.02 -10.17 -2.83
C ILE A 279 -4.21 -10.93 -3.40
N PRO A 280 -5.48 -10.69 -2.99
CA PRO A 280 -6.61 -11.38 -3.60
C PRO A 280 -6.73 -11.16 -5.11
N LEU A 281 -6.37 -9.97 -5.59
CA LEU A 281 -6.40 -9.60 -7.01
C LEU A 281 -5.24 -10.25 -7.77
N ALA A 282 -4.03 -10.27 -7.19
CA ALA A 282 -2.87 -10.97 -7.76
C ALA A 282 -3.16 -12.46 -7.97
N LYS A 283 -3.81 -13.13 -7.01
CA LYS A 283 -4.18 -14.55 -7.08
C LYS A 283 -5.10 -14.90 -8.26
N ILE A 284 -5.86 -13.92 -8.77
CA ILE A 284 -6.72 -14.11 -9.95
C ILE A 284 -6.10 -13.56 -11.24
N GLY A 285 -4.81 -13.19 -11.21
CA GLY A 285 -4.03 -12.76 -12.36
C GLY A 285 -4.19 -11.30 -12.77
N VAL A 286 -4.73 -10.44 -11.91
CA VAL A 286 -4.74 -8.99 -12.09
C VAL A 286 -3.32 -8.47 -11.83
N PRO A 287 -2.76 -7.60 -12.69
CA PRO A 287 -1.50 -6.93 -12.40
C PRO A 287 -1.69 -5.96 -11.21
N VAL A 288 -0.88 -6.12 -10.17
CA VAL A 288 -0.99 -5.37 -8.91
C VAL A 288 0.32 -4.68 -8.54
N VAL A 289 0.24 -3.56 -7.83
CA VAL A 289 1.35 -2.96 -7.09
C VAL A 289 0.83 -2.41 -5.77
N ASP A 290 1.61 -2.61 -4.73
CA ASP A 290 1.38 -2.07 -3.40
C ASP A 290 2.36 -0.93 -3.13
N LEU A 291 1.82 0.25 -2.82
CA LEU A 291 2.55 1.45 -2.42
C LEU A 291 2.33 1.65 -0.93
N ILE A 292 3.19 1.04 -0.13
CA ILE A 292 3.08 1.06 1.32
C ILE A 292 4.37 1.57 1.96
N ASP A 293 4.24 2.46 2.95
CA ASP A 293 5.30 2.77 3.90
C ASP A 293 5.07 1.99 5.20
N PHE A 294 5.79 0.87 5.32
CA PHE A 294 5.71 0.03 6.52
C PHE A 294 6.90 0.26 7.47
N THR A 295 7.43 1.50 7.47
CA THR A 295 8.49 1.95 8.38
C THR A 295 8.04 3.06 9.33
N TYR A 296 6.74 3.21 9.52
CA TYR A 296 6.01 4.28 10.20
C TYR A 296 6.49 4.53 11.64
N GLY A 297 7.31 5.58 11.79
CA GLY A 297 8.11 5.84 12.99
C GLY A 297 9.23 4.82 13.20
N TYR A 298 10.04 4.99 14.27
CA TYR A 298 11.15 4.10 14.56
C TYR A 298 10.68 2.67 14.83
N HIS A 299 11.09 1.69 13.98
CA HIS A 299 10.62 0.30 14.03
C HIS A 299 9.10 0.14 13.98
N ASN A 300 8.41 0.96 13.20
CA ASN A 300 6.96 0.90 12.98
C ASN A 300 6.14 1.11 14.27
N VAL A 301 6.63 1.94 15.22
CA VAL A 301 6.04 2.09 16.56
C VAL A 301 4.67 2.75 16.58
N PHE A 302 4.28 3.46 15.52
CA PHE A 302 2.97 4.12 15.46
C PHE A 302 1.88 3.22 14.88
N TRP A 303 2.27 2.20 14.10
CA TRP A 303 1.34 1.28 13.46
C TRP A 303 0.49 0.52 14.48
N HIS A 304 -0.83 0.45 14.25
CA HIS A 304 -1.82 -0.21 15.10
C HIS A 304 -1.85 0.30 16.56
N THR A 305 -1.43 1.54 16.80
CA THR A 305 -1.43 2.16 18.12
C THR A 305 -2.25 3.45 18.15
N PRO A 306 -2.65 3.94 19.34
CA PRO A 306 -3.26 5.27 19.48
C PRO A 306 -2.37 6.44 19.04
N GLU A 307 -1.09 6.19 18.76
CA GLU A 307 -0.13 7.20 18.28
C GLU A 307 -0.20 7.45 16.79
N ASP A 308 -0.96 6.63 16.02
CA ASP A 308 -1.24 6.91 14.62
C ASP A 308 -2.20 8.10 14.49
N THR A 309 -1.62 9.29 14.50
CA THR A 309 -2.32 10.58 14.57
C THR A 309 -1.80 11.55 13.50
N VAL A 310 -2.60 12.57 13.19
CA VAL A 310 -2.34 13.53 12.10
C VAL A 310 -0.99 14.24 12.20
N ASP A 311 -0.46 14.43 13.40
CA ASP A 311 0.83 15.08 13.65
C ASP A 311 2.05 14.25 13.22
N LYS A 312 1.86 12.97 12.90
CA LYS A 312 2.89 12.09 12.35
C LYS A 312 2.98 12.18 10.82
N LEU A 313 1.98 12.79 10.19
CA LEU A 313 1.86 12.84 8.73
C LEU A 313 2.38 14.15 8.15
N SER A 314 2.81 14.10 6.89
CA SER A 314 3.26 15.25 6.11
C SER A 314 2.38 15.49 4.89
N PRO A 315 1.90 16.73 4.66
CA PRO A 315 1.27 17.09 3.40
C PRO A 315 2.16 16.80 2.17
N GLN A 316 3.47 16.93 2.33
CA GLN A 316 4.42 16.67 1.26
C GLN A 316 4.45 15.19 0.87
N SER A 317 4.45 14.28 1.84
CA SER A 317 4.41 12.83 1.62
C SER A 317 3.16 12.41 0.86
N LEU A 318 2.00 12.93 1.27
CA LEU A 318 0.72 12.72 0.60
C LEU A 318 0.73 13.25 -0.85
N ALA A 319 1.34 14.41 -1.10
CA ALA A 319 1.49 14.96 -2.44
C ALA A 319 2.43 14.10 -3.31
N ILE A 320 3.60 13.71 -2.78
CA ILE A 320 4.58 12.87 -3.48
C ILE A 320 3.93 11.57 -3.95
N THR A 321 3.25 10.86 -3.05
CA THR A 321 2.60 9.59 -3.41
C THR A 321 1.48 9.82 -4.43
N GLY A 322 0.66 10.86 -4.24
CA GLY A 322 -0.40 11.20 -5.18
C GLY A 322 0.11 11.54 -6.59
N ASP A 323 1.19 12.30 -6.68
CA ASP A 323 1.83 12.62 -7.95
C ASP A 323 2.39 11.37 -8.64
N VAL A 324 3.04 10.48 -7.89
CA VAL A 324 3.56 9.22 -8.42
C VAL A 324 2.43 8.30 -8.89
N VAL A 325 1.30 8.24 -8.19
CA VAL A 325 0.11 7.51 -8.63
C VAL A 325 -0.41 8.05 -9.96
N LEU A 326 -0.56 9.38 -10.10
CA LEU A 326 -1.02 10.01 -11.35
C LEU A 326 -0.05 9.76 -12.51
N GLU A 327 1.25 9.89 -12.28
CA GLU A 327 2.27 9.60 -13.31
C GLU A 327 2.30 8.11 -13.65
N THR A 328 2.11 7.21 -12.69
CA THR A 328 1.98 5.77 -12.95
C THR A 328 0.76 5.48 -13.82
N ILE A 329 -0.40 6.09 -13.55
CA ILE A 329 -1.60 5.98 -14.42
C ILE A 329 -1.25 6.45 -15.85
N ARG A 330 -0.54 7.56 -16.00
CA ARG A 330 -0.11 8.06 -17.31
C ARG A 330 0.80 7.07 -18.04
N LEU A 331 1.77 6.47 -17.33
CA LEU A 331 2.69 5.48 -17.90
C LEU A 331 1.98 4.18 -18.29
N VAL A 332 1.03 3.69 -17.48
CA VAL A 332 0.18 2.54 -17.80
C VAL A 332 -0.65 2.82 -19.06
N ASN A 333 -1.17 4.03 -19.23
CA ASN A 333 -1.91 4.45 -20.41
C ASN A 333 -1.05 4.51 -21.68
N ALA A 334 0.26 4.71 -21.54
CA ALA A 334 1.20 4.79 -22.67
C ALA A 334 1.74 3.42 -23.12
N LYS A 335 1.51 2.37 -22.32
CA LYS A 335 1.96 0.99 -22.60
C LYS A 335 1.00 0.28 -23.54
#